data_83840b9de6850f43861014e4e280142d
#
_entry.id   83840b9de6850f43861014e4e280142d
#
_cell.length_a   1.000
_cell.length_b   1.000
_cell.length_c   1.000
_cell.angle_alpha   90.00
_cell.angle_beta   90.00
_cell.angle_gamma   90.00
#
_symmetry.space_group_name_H-M   'P 1'
#
loop_
_entity.id
_entity.type
_entity.pdbx_description
1 polymer ?
#
loop_
_entity_poly.entity_id
_entity_poly.type
_entity_poly.pdbx_seq_one_letter_code
_entity_poly.pdbx_strand_id
1 'polypeptide(L)'
;DELIEKLDYIAADQPANFIYFLTLYNIFKDFLEDIDEENIIKSKTGFKDTIVWNKLYKFQKDGVLGAIDKLEKHNGCIIADSVGLGKTFEALAVIKYYELRNDRVLVLCPKKLRDNWTVYTINDKRNLLATDRFNYDSVRVIFCFFMNNYIF
;
A
#
# COMPACT_ATOMS: atom_id res chain seq x y z
N ASP A 1 17.01 24.12 -27.11
CA ASP A 1 17.32 25.37 -26.45
C ASP A 1 16.07 25.97 -25.78
N GLU A 2 14.91 26.03 -26.42
CA GLU A 2 13.64 26.57 -25.85
C GLU A 2 13.13 25.77 -24.63
N LEU A 3 13.42 24.49 -24.55
CA LEU A 3 13.07 23.63 -23.42
C LEU A 3 13.95 23.90 -22.21
N ILE A 4 15.23 24.21 -22.43
CA ILE A 4 16.20 24.56 -21.39
C ILE A 4 15.86 25.91 -20.79
N GLU A 5 15.53 26.93 -21.63
CA GLU A 5 15.10 28.24 -21.16
C GLU A 5 13.81 28.21 -20.34
N LYS A 6 12.84 27.37 -20.73
CA LYS A 6 11.62 27.15 -19.92
C LYS A 6 11.89 26.45 -18.59
N LEU A 7 12.83 25.52 -18.55
CA LEU A 7 13.24 24.83 -17.34
C LEU A 7 13.99 25.77 -16.39
N ASP A 8 14.89 26.63 -16.92
CA ASP A 8 15.60 27.62 -16.13
C ASP A 8 14.66 28.69 -15.55
N TYR A 9 13.63 29.10 -16.28
CA TYR A 9 12.61 30.04 -15.80
C TYR A 9 11.76 29.44 -14.67
N ILE A 10 11.42 28.16 -14.76
CA ILE A 10 10.66 27.46 -13.72
C ILE A 10 11.53 27.18 -12.48
N ALA A 11 12.83 26.95 -12.70
CA ALA A 11 13.77 26.60 -11.64
C ALA A 11 14.23 27.80 -10.80
N ALA A 12 14.24 29.01 -11.38
CA ALA A 12 14.84 30.20 -10.75
C ALA A 12 14.15 30.67 -9.46
N ASP A 13 12.86 30.32 -9.26
CA ASP A 13 12.04 30.85 -8.15
C ASP A 13 11.41 29.76 -7.26
N GLN A 14 11.73 28.46 -7.50
CA GLN A 14 11.11 27.36 -6.76
C GLN A 14 12.12 26.64 -5.86
N PRO A 15 11.73 26.24 -4.65
CA PRO A 15 12.60 25.47 -3.79
C PRO A 15 13.00 24.13 -4.45
N ALA A 16 14.23 23.67 -4.23
CA ALA A 16 14.81 22.50 -4.87
C ALA A 16 13.95 21.21 -4.74
N ASN A 17 13.20 21.09 -3.66
CA ASN A 17 12.25 19.99 -3.44
C ASN A 17 11.06 20.06 -4.41
N PHE A 18 10.59 21.25 -4.80
CA PHE A 18 9.51 21.39 -5.78
C PHE A 18 9.93 20.87 -7.15
N ILE A 19 11.14 21.21 -7.60
CA ILE A 19 11.70 20.73 -8.88
C ILE A 19 11.85 19.20 -8.84
N TYR A 20 12.31 18.67 -7.72
CA TYR A 20 12.40 17.23 -7.51
C TYR A 20 11.02 16.54 -7.65
N PHE A 21 9.99 17.05 -6.96
CA PHE A 21 8.63 16.52 -7.07
C PHE A 21 8.03 16.69 -8.46
N LEU A 22 8.26 17.81 -9.13
CA LEU A 22 7.79 18.04 -10.49
C LEU A 22 8.45 17.08 -11.49
N THR A 23 9.74 16.81 -11.29
CA THR A 23 10.49 15.84 -12.12
C THR A 23 9.94 14.43 -11.90
N LEU A 24 9.76 14.01 -10.65
CA LEU A 24 9.14 12.72 -10.34
C LEU A 24 7.73 12.62 -10.91
N TYR A 25 6.90 13.65 -10.74
CA TYR A 25 5.56 13.68 -11.32
C TYR A 25 5.58 13.50 -12.84
N ASN A 26 6.45 14.24 -13.56
CA ASN A 26 6.55 14.12 -15.02
C ASN A 26 7.08 12.75 -15.48
N ILE A 27 7.94 12.09 -14.69
CA ILE A 27 8.42 10.73 -15.00
C ILE A 27 7.32 9.69 -14.79
N PHE A 28 6.49 9.88 -13.78
CA PHE A 28 5.51 8.88 -13.34
C PHE A 28 4.06 9.23 -13.69
N LYS A 29 3.77 10.42 -14.29
CA LYS A 29 2.39 10.85 -14.59
C LYS A 29 1.67 9.86 -15.50
N ASP A 30 2.33 9.39 -16.55
CA ASP A 30 1.74 8.44 -17.50
C ASP A 30 1.42 7.10 -16.79
N PHE A 31 2.23 6.74 -15.80
CA PHE A 31 2.01 5.57 -14.96
C PHE A 31 0.85 5.77 -13.96
N LEU A 32 0.61 7.01 -13.52
CA LEU A 32 -0.50 7.38 -12.62
C LEU A 32 -1.82 7.53 -13.39
N GLU A 33 -1.78 7.99 -14.64
CA GLU A 33 -2.95 8.10 -15.51
C GLU A 33 -3.49 6.73 -15.93
N ASP A 34 -2.62 5.71 -16.02
CA ASP A 34 -3.00 4.31 -16.29
C ASP A 34 -3.61 3.58 -15.07
N ILE A 35 -3.55 4.18 -13.87
CA ILE A 35 -4.17 3.63 -12.67
C ILE A 35 -5.67 3.99 -12.65
N ASP A 36 -6.43 3.31 -13.49
CA ASP A 36 -7.88 3.36 -13.42
C ASP A 36 -8.38 2.50 -12.25
N GLU A 37 -8.86 3.18 -11.22
CA GLU A 37 -9.36 2.57 -9.99
C GLU A 37 -10.49 1.55 -10.27
N GLU A 38 -11.31 1.79 -11.28
CA GLU A 38 -12.42 0.89 -11.65
C GLU A 38 -11.91 -0.39 -12.33
N ASN A 39 -10.82 -0.30 -13.08
CA ASN A 39 -10.20 -1.45 -13.74
C ASN A 39 -9.37 -2.31 -12.76
N ILE A 40 -8.78 -1.69 -11.75
CA ILE A 40 -7.96 -2.39 -10.75
C ILE A 40 -8.85 -3.14 -9.77
N ILE A 41 -9.91 -2.51 -9.27
CA ILE A 41 -10.88 -3.16 -8.38
C ILE A 41 -11.91 -3.92 -9.22
N LYS A 42 -11.47 -5.01 -9.83
CA LYS A 42 -12.22 -5.83 -10.80
C LYS A 42 -13.47 -6.53 -10.26
N SER A 43 -13.73 -6.47 -8.97
CA SER A 43 -14.87 -7.16 -8.38
C SER A 43 -15.73 -6.24 -7.53
N LYS A 44 -17.05 -6.42 -7.62
CA LYS A 44 -18.03 -5.82 -6.69
C LYS A 44 -17.90 -6.43 -5.29
N THR A 45 -16.70 -6.47 -4.74
CA THR A 45 -16.41 -7.10 -3.44
C THR A 45 -16.79 -6.25 -2.25
N GLY A 46 -17.24 -5.00 -2.46
CA GLY A 46 -17.44 -4.06 -1.36
C GLY A 46 -16.14 -3.57 -0.71
N PHE A 47 -14.99 -3.71 -1.38
CA PHE A 47 -13.70 -3.30 -0.84
C PHE A 47 -13.66 -1.82 -0.44
N LYS A 48 -14.28 -0.94 -1.25
CA LYS A 48 -14.37 0.50 -0.97
C LYS A 48 -15.22 0.84 0.25
N ASP A 49 -16.10 -0.06 0.68
CA ASP A 49 -16.96 0.11 1.84
C ASP A 49 -16.31 -0.34 3.14
N THR A 50 -15.13 -0.95 3.06
CA THR A 50 -14.42 -1.48 4.23
C THR A 50 -13.87 -0.37 5.14
N ILE A 51 -13.80 -0.69 6.44
CA ILE A 51 -13.25 0.25 7.45
C ILE A 51 -11.80 0.60 7.12
N VAL A 52 -10.99 -0.37 6.68
CA VAL A 52 -9.59 -0.11 6.34
C VAL A 52 -9.47 0.86 5.19
N TRP A 53 -10.23 0.69 4.11
CA TRP A 53 -10.20 1.60 2.96
C TRP A 53 -10.61 3.03 3.34
N ASN A 54 -11.66 3.16 4.13
CA ASN A 54 -12.17 4.47 4.57
C ASN A 54 -11.21 5.20 5.53
N LYS A 55 -10.31 4.48 6.21
CA LYS A 55 -9.28 5.07 7.07
C LYS A 55 -8.03 5.55 6.32
N LEU A 56 -7.84 5.13 5.07
CA LEU A 56 -6.67 5.52 4.28
C LEU A 56 -6.76 6.96 3.82
N TYR A 57 -5.64 7.66 3.88
CA TYR A 57 -5.43 8.93 3.18
C TYR A 57 -5.35 8.71 1.66
N LYS A 58 -5.53 9.78 0.88
CA LYS A 58 -5.51 9.69 -0.59
C LYS A 58 -4.23 9.03 -1.11
N PHE A 59 -3.06 9.50 -0.71
CA PHE A 59 -1.78 8.93 -1.14
C PHE A 59 -1.62 7.43 -0.81
N GLN A 60 -2.15 6.99 0.35
CA GLN A 60 -2.16 5.58 0.72
C GLN A 60 -3.09 4.77 -0.18
N LYS A 61 -4.25 5.33 -0.54
CA LYS A 61 -5.16 4.69 -1.51
C LYS A 61 -4.49 4.49 -2.86
N ASP A 62 -3.80 5.51 -3.34
CA ASP A 62 -3.02 5.45 -4.59
C ASP A 62 -1.92 4.38 -4.48
N GLY A 63 -1.22 4.31 -3.35
CA GLY A 63 -0.23 3.26 -3.05
C GLY A 63 -0.82 1.85 -3.04
N VAL A 64 -1.99 1.66 -2.43
CA VAL A 64 -2.69 0.37 -2.40
C VAL A 64 -3.14 -0.06 -3.80
N LEU A 65 -3.69 0.86 -4.60
CA LEU A 65 -4.09 0.57 -5.98
C LEU A 65 -2.87 0.18 -6.82
N GLY A 66 -1.79 0.94 -6.72
CA GLY A 66 -0.53 0.61 -7.40
C GLY A 66 0.06 -0.73 -6.96
N ALA A 67 -0.05 -1.09 -5.67
CA ALA A 67 0.38 -2.38 -5.16
C ALA A 67 -0.46 -3.53 -5.72
N ILE A 68 -1.79 -3.39 -5.75
CA ILE A 68 -2.70 -4.39 -6.30
C ILE A 68 -2.42 -4.58 -7.81
N ASP A 69 -2.31 -3.49 -8.57
CA ASP A 69 -2.00 -3.56 -10.00
C ASP A 69 -0.68 -4.30 -10.27
N LYS A 70 0.38 -3.99 -9.52
CA LYS A 70 1.66 -4.69 -9.64
C LYS A 70 1.59 -6.17 -9.24
N LEU A 71 0.83 -6.49 -8.20
CA LEU A 71 0.61 -7.88 -7.79
C LEU A 71 -0.11 -8.68 -8.88
N GLU A 72 -1.14 -8.11 -9.51
CA GLU A 72 -1.89 -8.74 -10.60
C GLU A 72 -1.05 -8.90 -11.89
N LYS A 73 -0.20 -7.90 -12.20
CA LYS A 73 0.62 -7.91 -13.43
C LYS A 73 1.94 -8.67 -13.29
N HIS A 74 2.58 -8.56 -12.11
CA HIS A 74 3.97 -8.99 -11.91
C HIS A 74 4.15 -10.01 -10.79
N ASN A 75 3.07 -10.41 -10.11
CA ASN A 75 3.07 -11.34 -8.97
C ASN A 75 3.93 -10.86 -7.78
N GLY A 76 4.21 -9.58 -7.69
CA GLY A 76 5.00 -9.02 -6.60
C GLY A 76 5.06 -7.50 -6.61
N CYS A 77 5.18 -6.91 -5.42
CA CYS A 77 5.43 -5.47 -5.25
C CYS A 77 6.19 -5.19 -3.96
N ILE A 78 6.76 -4.00 -3.88
CA ILE A 78 7.40 -3.46 -2.67
C ILE A 78 6.72 -2.15 -2.32
N ILE A 79 6.21 -2.03 -1.08
CA ILE A 79 5.69 -0.79 -0.52
C ILE A 79 6.84 -0.13 0.27
N ALA A 80 7.40 0.95 -0.28
CA ALA A 80 8.64 1.56 0.20
C ALA A 80 8.46 2.97 0.77
N ASP A 81 7.26 3.31 1.26
CA ASP A 81 6.99 4.61 1.85
C ASP A 81 7.88 4.91 3.07
N SER A 82 8.07 6.18 3.36
CA SER A 82 8.87 6.60 4.50
C SER A 82 8.30 6.07 5.84
N VAL A 83 9.18 5.96 6.83
CA VAL A 83 8.79 5.52 8.17
C VAL A 83 7.72 6.48 8.75
N GLY A 84 6.68 5.91 9.36
CA GLY A 84 5.58 6.70 9.96
C GLY A 84 4.42 7.04 9.02
N LEU A 85 4.52 6.81 7.72
CA LEU A 85 3.44 7.10 6.75
C LEU A 85 2.31 6.06 6.72
N GLY A 86 2.35 5.07 7.62
CA GLY A 86 1.24 4.12 7.79
C GLY A 86 1.24 2.93 6.84
N LYS A 87 2.42 2.46 6.36
CA LYS A 87 2.58 1.25 5.52
C LYS A 87 1.78 0.05 6.01
N THR A 88 1.61 -0.09 7.33
CA THR A 88 0.81 -1.17 7.91
C THR A 88 -0.64 -1.09 7.44
N PHE A 89 -1.22 0.11 7.36
CA PHE A 89 -2.60 0.27 6.89
C PHE A 89 -2.73 0.00 5.39
N GLU A 90 -1.75 0.35 4.59
CA GLU A 90 -1.70 0.01 3.16
C GLU A 90 -1.63 -1.52 2.98
N ALA A 91 -0.75 -2.17 3.72
CA ALA A 91 -0.66 -3.63 3.70
C ALA A 91 -1.97 -4.30 4.17
N LEU A 92 -2.61 -3.78 5.23
CA LEU A 92 -3.92 -4.27 5.69
C LEU A 92 -5.00 -4.11 4.61
N ALA A 93 -4.98 -3.02 3.85
CA ALA A 93 -5.91 -2.81 2.76
C ALA A 93 -5.68 -3.80 1.60
N VAL A 94 -4.43 -4.03 1.21
CA VAL A 94 -4.08 -5.06 0.21
C VAL A 94 -4.53 -6.46 0.69
N ILE A 95 -4.28 -6.81 1.94
CA ILE A 95 -4.74 -8.08 2.53
C ILE A 95 -6.27 -8.17 2.46
N LYS A 96 -6.98 -7.12 2.83
CA LYS A 96 -8.46 -7.08 2.82
C LYS A 96 -9.01 -7.26 1.40
N TYR A 97 -8.38 -6.66 0.40
CA TYR A 97 -8.76 -6.83 -0.99
C TYR A 97 -8.73 -8.30 -1.43
N TYR A 98 -7.64 -9.01 -1.13
CA TYR A 98 -7.51 -10.43 -1.46
C TYR A 98 -8.40 -11.33 -0.61
N GLU A 99 -8.57 -11.01 0.67
CA GLU A 99 -9.51 -11.73 1.55
C GLU A 99 -10.96 -11.68 1.01
N LEU A 100 -11.42 -10.51 0.56
CA LEU A 100 -12.76 -10.35 -0.02
C LEU A 100 -12.94 -11.09 -1.35
N ARG A 101 -11.87 -11.46 -2.01
CA ARG A 101 -11.85 -12.35 -3.18
C ARG A 101 -11.80 -13.83 -2.81
N ASN A 102 -11.83 -14.17 -1.54
CA ASN A 102 -11.64 -15.51 -0.98
C ASN A 102 -10.24 -16.08 -1.24
N ASP A 103 -9.26 -15.24 -1.47
CA ASP A 103 -7.86 -15.65 -1.54
C ASP A 103 -7.30 -15.89 -0.13
N ARG A 104 -6.32 -16.78 -0.05
CA ARG A 104 -5.62 -17.06 1.21
C ARG A 104 -4.39 -16.18 1.33
N VAL A 105 -4.29 -15.45 2.43
CA VAL A 105 -3.17 -14.55 2.68
C VAL A 105 -2.32 -15.07 3.83
N LEU A 106 -1.01 -15.14 3.60
CA LEU A 106 -0.02 -15.48 4.60
C LEU A 106 0.82 -14.27 4.95
N VAL A 107 0.74 -13.81 6.20
CA VAL A 107 1.56 -12.70 6.72
C VAL A 107 2.77 -13.26 7.44
N LEU A 108 3.96 -13.00 6.91
CA LEU A 108 5.23 -13.34 7.54
C LEU A 108 5.80 -12.12 8.25
N CYS A 109 6.07 -12.23 9.54
CA CYS A 109 6.63 -11.12 10.32
C CYS A 109 7.62 -11.59 11.38
N PRO A 110 8.55 -10.73 11.84
CA PRO A 110 9.38 -11.00 12.99
C PRO A 110 8.55 -11.23 14.25
N LYS A 111 9.05 -12.08 15.17
CA LYS A 111 8.34 -12.41 16.43
C LYS A 111 7.88 -11.18 17.22
N LYS A 112 8.69 -10.11 17.22
CA LYS A 112 8.37 -8.85 17.92
C LYS A 112 7.14 -8.12 17.37
N LEU A 113 6.80 -8.35 16.10
CA LEU A 113 5.65 -7.72 15.43
C LEU A 113 4.39 -8.59 15.41
N ARG A 114 4.47 -9.78 15.99
CA ARG A 114 3.36 -10.73 16.03
C ARG A 114 2.06 -10.10 16.49
N ASP A 115 2.08 -9.53 17.68
CA ASP A 115 0.87 -9.01 18.32
C ASP A 115 0.28 -7.83 17.55
N ASN A 116 1.13 -7.07 16.85
CA ASN A 116 0.71 -5.98 15.99
C ASN A 116 -0.10 -6.46 14.78
N TRP A 117 0.15 -7.68 14.29
CA TRP A 117 -0.57 -8.26 13.16
C TRP A 117 -1.75 -9.13 13.61
N THR A 118 -1.55 -9.94 14.67
CA THR A 118 -2.59 -10.83 15.18
C THR A 118 -3.82 -10.08 15.69
N VAL A 119 -3.65 -8.84 16.20
CA VAL A 119 -4.75 -8.02 16.68
C VAL A 119 -5.85 -7.84 15.64
N TYR A 120 -5.52 -7.83 14.34
CA TYR A 120 -6.49 -7.61 13.26
C TYR A 120 -7.33 -8.86 12.92
N THR A 121 -6.98 -10.02 13.46
CA THR A 121 -7.73 -11.27 13.28
C THR A 121 -8.65 -11.60 14.46
N ILE A 122 -8.47 -10.93 15.60
CA ILE A 122 -9.21 -11.21 16.83
C ILE A 122 -10.22 -10.10 17.17
N ASN A 123 -11.19 -10.43 18.00
CA ASN A 123 -12.14 -9.48 18.57
C ASN A 123 -11.51 -8.79 19.80
N ASP A 124 -10.66 -7.80 19.57
CA ASP A 124 -9.96 -7.03 20.60
C ASP A 124 -10.29 -5.55 20.44
N LYS A 125 -10.38 -4.82 21.55
CA LYS A 125 -10.63 -3.36 21.56
C LYS A 125 -9.56 -2.56 20.81
N ARG A 126 -8.35 -3.09 20.68
CA ARG A 126 -7.23 -2.51 19.93
C ARG A 126 -7.37 -2.72 18.41
N ASN A 127 -8.27 -3.61 17.99
CA ASN A 127 -8.49 -3.86 16.58
C ASN A 127 -9.23 -2.70 15.93
N LEU A 128 -8.50 -1.89 15.16
CA LEU A 128 -9.03 -0.72 14.47
C LEU A 128 -9.97 -1.08 13.31
N LEU A 129 -10.01 -2.33 12.89
CA LEU A 129 -10.92 -2.82 11.84
C LEU A 129 -12.29 -3.23 12.43
N ALA A 130 -12.41 -3.38 13.74
CA ALA A 130 -13.64 -3.71 14.44
C ALA A 130 -14.41 -4.89 13.80
N THR A 131 -15.55 -4.62 13.16
CA THR A 131 -16.39 -5.64 12.49
C THR A 131 -15.74 -6.18 11.22
N ASP A 132 -14.84 -5.42 10.58
CA ASP A 132 -14.11 -5.82 9.37
C ASP A 132 -12.82 -6.60 9.67
N ARG A 133 -12.69 -7.16 10.89
CA ARG A 133 -11.53 -7.99 11.22
C ARG A 133 -11.34 -9.11 10.19
N PHE A 134 -10.10 -9.51 10.00
CA PHE A 134 -9.78 -10.60 9.09
C PHE A 134 -10.32 -11.93 9.59
N ASN A 135 -10.78 -12.75 8.67
CA ASN A 135 -11.11 -14.14 8.96
C ASN A 135 -9.81 -14.92 9.20
N TYR A 136 -9.71 -15.61 10.33
CA TYR A 136 -8.54 -16.39 10.69
C TYR A 136 -8.25 -17.54 9.71
N ASP A 137 -9.26 -18.07 9.05
CA ASP A 137 -9.10 -19.15 8.06
C ASP A 137 -8.55 -18.62 6.71
N SER A 138 -8.82 -17.36 6.38
CA SER A 138 -8.34 -16.73 5.17
C SER A 138 -6.99 -16.03 5.35
N VAL A 139 -6.74 -15.43 6.53
CA VAL A 139 -5.53 -14.67 6.81
C VAL A 139 -4.78 -15.31 7.98
N ARG A 140 -3.62 -15.88 7.71
CA ARG A 140 -2.75 -16.49 8.72
C ARG A 140 -1.48 -15.66 8.94
N VAL A 141 -1.17 -15.41 10.21
CA VAL A 141 0.07 -14.76 10.63
C VAL A 141 1.05 -15.81 11.13
N ILE A 142 2.15 -15.98 10.42
CA ILE A 142 3.24 -16.91 10.80
C ILE A 142 4.49 -16.13 11.15
N PHE A 143 5.22 -16.64 12.16
CA PHE A 143 6.47 -16.05 12.59
C PHE A 143 7.63 -16.73 11.90
N CYS A 144 8.46 -15.93 11.23
CA CYS A 144 9.78 -16.38 10.85
C CYS A 144 10.74 -16.19 12.02
N PHE A 145 11.29 -17.28 12.53
CA PHE A 145 12.51 -17.24 13.31
C PHE A 145 13.66 -16.91 12.36
N PHE A 146 13.96 -15.65 12.16
CA PHE A 146 15.24 -15.29 11.58
C PHE A 146 16.28 -15.42 12.70
N MET A 147 17.06 -16.48 12.67
CA MET A 147 18.37 -16.48 13.30
C MET A 147 19.19 -15.39 12.59
N ASN A 148 19.64 -14.40 13.36
CA ASN A 148 20.62 -13.36 13.04
C ASN A 148 21.13 -13.31 11.58
N ASN A 149 20.87 -12.17 10.93
CA ASN A 149 21.71 -11.54 9.91
C ASN A 149 21.73 -12.03 8.46
N TYR A 150 20.67 -12.55 7.88
CA TYR A 150 20.59 -12.49 6.39
C TYR A 150 19.15 -12.28 5.95
N ILE A 151 18.87 -11.05 5.48
CA ILE A 151 17.73 -10.75 4.60
C ILE A 151 18.31 -10.85 3.18
N PHE A 152 17.83 -11.78 2.38
CA PHE A 152 17.94 -11.73 0.94
C PHE A 152 16.62 -11.26 0.35
#